data_558504892680d142813578de15262d76
#
_entry.id   558504892680d142813578de15262d76
#
_cell.length_a   1.000
_cell.length_b   1.000
_cell.length_c   1.000
_cell.angle_alpha   90.00
_cell.angle_beta   90.00
_cell.angle_gamma   90.00
#
_symmetry.space_group_name_H-M   'P 1'
#
loop_
_entity.id
_entity.type
_entity.pdbx_description
1 polymer ?
#
loop_
_entity_poly.entity_id
_entity_poly.type
_entity_poly.pdbx_seq_one_letter_code
_entity_poly.pdbx_strand_id
1 'polypeptide(L)'
;MAEAIGIDVGGTHLRAARVDEGGRILARARRPCHRRPEAVLRDVLALVAEVRGPEVAALGLGLPTRVGPGGAVLPGGYVDLTSIPFAARVEDATGLPLAVENDAAMALLAEHRLGAARGCESAVLLTVGTGIGGAVLEGGRILRGAGTAGQLGHLVAREGGHPCACGRHGCLETESSGGAFARHLAEAGLAPGTRAEDLLARPGDPGAERVLTAWAVPMCRAILSLAAALNPEVVVIGGGAGAAMTEVLARLPPDPSGWFYVPVRPAALGDGAGVVGAALAGLDAASLGRTRRALLVNGVPASGKSRVARAMADALGWPILALDTIKAPFLAELPPGDRLFNRTLGRAAYAAIWDTLAASPSATGFVIDAWFGFQPLDLLDAALARAGVGPVAEIWCEAPPEEVGRRYAARAAERGPGHPGIDYVPELVELARRAAPTGRAPVLRLDTTRSLDLARTLAWARRTLAGGLPESA
;
A
#
# COMPACT_ATOMS: atom_id res chain seq x y z
N MET A 1 14.97 16.43 10.96
CA MET A 1 14.26 15.14 10.72
C MET A 1 12.84 15.50 10.32
N ALA A 2 12.29 14.87 9.29
CA ALA A 2 10.94 15.17 8.88
C ALA A 2 9.92 14.70 9.94
N GLU A 3 8.89 15.49 10.13
CA GLU A 3 7.81 15.21 11.06
C GLU A 3 6.49 15.07 10.29
N ALA A 4 5.57 14.27 10.79
CA ALA A 4 4.22 14.21 10.29
C ALA A 4 3.19 14.26 11.41
N ILE A 5 1.97 14.62 11.06
CA ILE A 5 0.84 14.53 11.97
C ILE A 5 0.04 13.29 11.60
N GLY A 6 -0.09 12.37 12.54
CA GLY A 6 -1.03 11.28 12.47
C GLY A 6 -2.33 11.63 13.16
N ILE A 7 -3.44 11.28 12.50
CA ILE A 7 -4.79 11.48 13.01
C ILE A 7 -5.48 10.13 13.05
N ASP A 8 -6.08 9.81 14.19
CA ASP A 8 -6.89 8.61 14.41
C ASP A 8 -8.31 9.06 14.73
N VAL A 9 -9.22 8.76 13.81
CA VAL A 9 -10.66 9.02 13.96
C VAL A 9 -11.32 7.80 14.58
N GLY A 10 -11.37 7.76 15.89
CA GLY A 10 -12.07 6.67 16.60
C GLY A 10 -13.57 6.94 16.78
N GLY A 11 -14.31 5.90 17.12
CA GLY A 11 -15.77 6.04 17.34
C GLY A 11 -16.17 6.93 18.52
N THR A 12 -15.25 7.15 19.48
CA THR A 12 -15.50 7.93 20.70
C THR A 12 -14.62 9.19 20.78
N HIS A 13 -13.42 9.12 20.28
CA HIS A 13 -12.44 10.20 20.33
C HIS A 13 -11.70 10.34 19.01
N LEU A 14 -11.40 11.59 18.69
CA LEU A 14 -10.41 11.98 17.70
C LEU A 14 -9.06 12.16 18.42
N ARG A 15 -8.01 11.61 17.86
CA ARG A 15 -6.65 11.77 18.37
C ARG A 15 -5.76 12.32 17.27
N ALA A 16 -4.87 13.22 17.62
CA ALA A 16 -3.80 13.67 16.74
C ALA A 16 -2.46 13.64 17.47
N ALA A 17 -1.41 13.31 16.75
CA ALA A 17 -0.05 13.41 17.27
C ALA A 17 0.91 13.88 16.19
N ARG A 18 1.84 14.74 16.56
CA ARG A 18 3.03 15.05 15.77
C ARG A 18 4.12 14.05 16.11
N VAL A 19 4.64 13.40 15.09
CA VAL A 19 5.53 12.23 15.21
C VAL A 19 6.74 12.43 14.30
N ASP A 20 7.94 12.11 14.80
CA ASP A 20 9.16 12.08 13.99
C ASP A 20 9.32 10.77 13.19
N GLU A 21 10.31 10.70 12.32
CA GLU A 21 10.62 9.51 11.50
C GLU A 21 10.89 8.24 12.33
N GLY A 22 11.34 8.38 13.57
CA GLY A 22 11.56 7.30 14.52
C GLY A 22 10.30 6.85 15.26
N GLY A 23 9.15 7.48 15.00
CA GLY A 23 7.88 7.15 15.67
C GLY A 23 7.71 7.78 17.05
N ARG A 24 8.61 8.67 17.47
CA ARG A 24 8.50 9.37 18.75
C ARG A 24 7.42 10.45 18.65
N ILE A 25 6.48 10.43 19.60
CA ILE A 25 5.44 11.45 19.71
C ILE A 25 6.03 12.72 20.33
N LEU A 26 5.97 13.83 19.57
CA LEU A 26 6.49 15.14 19.97
C LEU A 26 5.40 16.05 20.56
N ALA A 27 4.17 15.89 20.10
CA ALA A 27 2.99 16.57 20.62
C ALA A 27 1.78 15.67 20.42
N ARG A 28 0.75 15.81 21.27
CA ARG A 28 -0.51 15.09 21.11
C ARG A 28 -1.69 15.95 21.58
N ALA A 29 -2.83 15.75 20.92
CA ALA A 29 -4.09 16.36 21.28
C ALA A 29 -5.23 15.35 21.06
N ARG A 30 -6.36 15.55 21.76
CA ARG A 30 -7.54 14.71 21.58
C ARG A 30 -8.80 15.51 21.77
N ARG A 31 -9.90 15.04 21.11
CA ARG A 31 -11.24 15.60 21.25
C ARG A 31 -12.29 14.50 21.24
N PRO A 32 -13.48 14.71 21.79
CA PRO A 32 -14.61 13.80 21.57
C PRO A 32 -14.94 13.69 20.07
N CYS A 33 -15.30 12.50 19.61
CA CYS A 33 -15.73 12.31 18.22
C CYS A 33 -17.23 12.60 18.09
N HIS A 34 -17.61 13.36 17.07
CA HIS A 34 -18.98 13.64 16.68
C HIS A 34 -19.45 12.70 15.57
N ARG A 35 -20.78 12.50 15.45
CA ARG A 35 -21.34 11.68 14.37
C ARG A 35 -21.57 12.47 13.06
N ARG A 36 -21.46 13.80 13.10
CA ARG A 36 -21.67 14.66 11.92
C ARG A 36 -20.34 14.88 11.20
N PRO A 37 -20.20 14.55 9.92
CA PRO A 37 -18.95 14.67 9.17
C PRO A 37 -18.33 16.06 9.22
N GLU A 38 -19.15 17.12 9.09
CA GLU A 38 -18.68 18.51 9.19
C GLU A 38 -18.09 18.86 10.55
N ALA A 39 -18.64 18.32 11.64
CA ALA A 39 -18.10 18.51 12.97
C ALA A 39 -16.78 17.76 13.15
N VAL A 40 -16.68 16.53 12.62
CA VAL A 40 -15.45 15.75 12.62
C VAL A 40 -14.36 16.47 11.83
N LEU A 41 -14.68 16.99 10.63
CA LEU A 41 -13.73 17.75 9.82
C LEU A 41 -13.20 18.98 10.56
N ARG A 42 -14.09 19.79 11.12
CA ARG A 42 -13.72 20.96 11.92
C ARG A 42 -12.77 20.59 13.06
N ASP A 43 -13.09 19.54 13.80
CA ASP A 43 -12.31 19.12 14.96
C ASP A 43 -10.97 18.48 14.56
N VAL A 44 -10.92 17.76 13.43
CA VAL A 44 -9.65 17.29 12.82
C VAL A 44 -8.75 18.45 12.44
N LEU A 45 -9.27 19.47 11.75
CA LEU A 45 -8.49 20.64 11.38
C LEU A 45 -7.99 21.42 12.59
N ALA A 46 -8.81 21.52 13.65
CA ALA A 46 -8.42 22.15 14.89
C ALA A 46 -7.32 21.35 15.63
N LEU A 47 -7.39 19.99 15.62
CA LEU A 47 -6.34 19.14 16.18
C LEU A 47 -5.05 19.27 15.39
N VAL A 48 -5.11 19.32 14.06
CA VAL A 48 -3.93 19.56 13.22
C VAL A 48 -3.26 20.89 13.59
N ALA A 49 -4.02 21.97 13.69
CA ALA A 49 -3.50 23.30 14.07
C ALA A 49 -2.83 23.27 15.47
N GLU A 50 -3.41 22.53 16.42
CA GLU A 50 -2.91 22.44 17.80
C GLU A 50 -1.57 21.71 17.90
N VAL A 51 -1.35 20.65 17.11
CA VAL A 51 -0.11 19.85 17.17
C VAL A 51 0.91 20.23 16.11
N ARG A 52 0.59 21.13 15.17
CA ARG A 52 1.45 21.49 14.04
C ARG A 52 2.75 22.14 14.52
N GLY A 53 3.87 21.71 13.92
CA GLY A 53 5.20 22.30 14.10
C GLY A 53 5.79 22.73 12.74
N PRO A 54 6.90 23.46 12.74
CA PRO A 54 7.53 23.98 11.52
C PRO A 54 8.04 22.89 10.58
N GLU A 55 8.43 21.74 11.13
CA GLU A 55 9.03 20.63 10.39
C GLU A 55 8.01 19.61 9.85
N VAL A 56 6.70 19.86 10.07
CA VAL A 56 5.63 18.96 9.60
C VAL A 56 5.54 18.99 8.09
N ALA A 57 5.84 17.85 7.47
CA ALA A 57 5.89 17.68 6.03
C ALA A 57 4.69 16.92 5.45
N ALA A 58 3.89 16.24 6.29
CA ALA A 58 2.79 15.39 5.84
C ALA A 58 1.73 15.16 6.90
N LEU A 59 0.59 14.60 6.46
CA LEU A 59 -0.49 14.10 7.30
C LEU A 59 -0.76 12.63 6.99
N GLY A 60 -1.19 11.91 8.01
CA GLY A 60 -1.84 10.61 7.85
C GLY A 60 -3.16 10.57 8.60
N LEU A 61 -4.14 9.90 8.03
CA LEU A 61 -5.51 9.86 8.51
C LEU A 61 -5.99 8.40 8.62
N GLY A 62 -6.10 7.90 9.84
CA GLY A 62 -6.72 6.61 10.15
C GLY A 62 -8.23 6.79 10.36
N LEU A 63 -9.04 6.06 9.60
CA LEU A 63 -10.50 6.18 9.61
C LEU A 63 -11.18 4.89 10.08
N PRO A 64 -12.24 4.97 10.89
CA PRO A 64 -12.98 3.80 11.36
C PRO A 64 -13.98 3.32 10.29
N THR A 65 -13.53 3.23 9.05
CA THR A 65 -14.33 2.86 7.88
C THR A 65 -13.49 2.11 6.86
N ARG A 66 -14.12 1.60 5.83
CA ARG A 66 -13.41 0.99 4.70
C ARG A 66 -12.77 2.09 3.85
N VAL A 67 -11.51 1.85 3.49
CA VAL A 67 -10.76 2.72 2.60
C VAL A 67 -10.37 1.93 1.35
N GLY A 68 -10.78 2.42 0.21
CA GLY A 68 -10.51 1.82 -1.10
C GLY A 68 -9.19 2.28 -1.71
N PRO A 69 -8.92 1.84 -2.94
CA PRO A 69 -7.72 2.24 -3.67
C PRO A 69 -7.56 3.77 -3.75
N GLY A 70 -6.33 4.26 -3.58
CA GLY A 70 -6.03 5.69 -3.62
C GLY A 70 -6.54 6.49 -2.42
N GLY A 71 -6.91 5.83 -1.31
CA GLY A 71 -7.41 6.52 -0.12
C GLY A 71 -8.90 6.91 -0.21
N ALA A 72 -9.66 6.32 -1.14
CA ALA A 72 -11.07 6.60 -1.31
C ALA A 72 -11.86 6.13 -0.07
N VAL A 73 -12.54 7.06 0.59
CA VAL A 73 -13.40 6.74 1.75
C VAL A 73 -14.67 6.05 1.24
N LEU A 74 -14.97 4.87 1.77
CA LEU A 74 -16.14 4.07 1.39
C LEU A 74 -17.20 4.10 2.47
N PRO A 75 -18.51 3.88 2.12
CA PRO A 75 -19.59 3.86 3.08
C PRO A 75 -19.41 2.81 4.17
N GLY A 76 -19.75 3.15 5.39
CA GLY A 76 -19.69 2.26 6.57
C GLY A 76 -18.94 2.91 7.74
N GLY A 77 -18.87 2.19 8.86
CA GLY A 77 -18.22 2.67 10.09
C GLY A 77 -19.16 3.47 11.01
N TYR A 78 -18.59 4.01 12.09
CA TYR A 78 -19.33 4.75 13.13
C TYR A 78 -19.74 6.16 12.70
N VAL A 79 -19.06 6.72 11.72
CA VAL A 79 -19.35 8.03 11.12
C VAL A 79 -19.36 7.86 9.61
N ASP A 80 -20.45 8.26 8.97
CA ASP A 80 -20.49 8.30 7.52
C ASP A 80 -19.75 9.54 7.00
N LEU A 81 -18.50 9.36 6.65
CA LEU A 81 -17.64 10.42 6.12
C LEU A 81 -17.77 10.59 4.59
N THR A 82 -18.62 9.80 3.91
CA THR A 82 -18.78 9.85 2.45
C THR A 82 -19.72 10.96 1.98
N SER A 83 -20.51 11.53 2.88
CA SER A 83 -21.43 12.63 2.56
C SER A 83 -20.72 13.96 2.23
N ILE A 84 -19.42 14.04 2.48
CA ILE A 84 -18.54 15.16 2.10
C ILE A 84 -17.22 14.62 1.53
N PRO A 85 -16.50 15.37 0.69
CA PRO A 85 -15.16 14.98 0.23
C PRO A 85 -14.13 15.17 1.36
N PHE A 86 -14.27 14.35 2.44
CA PHE A 86 -13.59 14.55 3.72
C PHE A 86 -12.07 14.64 3.57
N ALA A 87 -11.45 13.65 2.93
CA ALA A 87 -9.99 13.60 2.76
C ALA A 87 -9.46 14.79 1.94
N ALA A 88 -10.11 15.11 0.82
CA ALA A 88 -9.72 16.24 -0.02
C ALA A 88 -9.81 17.57 0.74
N ARG A 89 -10.86 17.77 1.55
CA ARG A 89 -11.00 18.98 2.36
C ARG A 89 -9.94 19.10 3.46
N VAL A 90 -9.47 17.97 4.02
CA VAL A 90 -8.34 17.98 4.97
C VAL A 90 -7.05 18.36 4.24
N GLU A 91 -6.79 17.78 3.07
CA GLU A 91 -5.60 18.07 2.26
C GLU A 91 -5.59 19.54 1.79
N ASP A 92 -6.70 20.04 1.24
CA ASP A 92 -6.85 21.42 0.78
C ASP A 92 -6.65 22.44 1.91
N ALA A 93 -7.26 22.19 3.08
CA ALA A 93 -7.19 23.12 4.21
C ALA A 93 -5.80 23.15 4.87
N THR A 94 -5.02 22.08 4.78
CA THR A 94 -3.72 21.98 5.44
C THR A 94 -2.55 22.26 4.49
N GLY A 95 -2.75 22.06 3.20
CA GLY A 95 -1.72 22.16 2.15
C GLY A 95 -0.63 21.08 2.28
N LEU A 96 -0.89 20.00 3.01
CA LEU A 96 0.06 18.93 3.26
C LEU A 96 -0.34 17.64 2.53
N PRO A 97 0.63 16.87 1.98
CA PRO A 97 0.36 15.54 1.44
C PRO A 97 -0.35 14.67 2.48
N LEU A 98 -1.39 13.95 2.06
CA LEU A 98 -2.26 13.18 2.94
C LEU A 98 -2.25 11.69 2.57
N ALA A 99 -1.93 10.82 3.54
CA ALA A 99 -2.20 9.40 3.47
C ALA A 99 -3.51 9.07 4.19
N VAL A 100 -4.38 8.29 3.56
CA VAL A 100 -5.66 7.85 4.16
C VAL A 100 -5.72 6.33 4.15
N GLU A 101 -6.03 5.74 5.30
CA GLU A 101 -6.19 4.29 5.44
C GLU A 101 -7.16 3.96 6.60
N ASN A 102 -7.54 2.69 6.71
CA ASN A 102 -8.30 2.20 7.86
C ASN A 102 -7.48 2.31 9.15
N ASP A 103 -8.13 2.60 10.28
CA ASP A 103 -7.52 2.79 11.60
C ASP A 103 -6.71 1.57 12.09
N ALA A 104 -7.24 0.35 11.91
CA ALA A 104 -6.52 -0.88 12.28
C ALA A 104 -5.31 -1.13 11.36
N ALA A 105 -5.41 -0.79 10.07
CA ALA A 105 -4.27 -0.88 9.15
C ALA A 105 -3.15 0.10 9.53
N MET A 106 -3.49 1.32 9.96
CA MET A 106 -2.52 2.27 10.52
C MET A 106 -1.86 1.72 11.80
N ALA A 107 -2.66 1.14 12.70
CA ALA A 107 -2.11 0.53 13.91
C ALA A 107 -1.16 -0.65 13.60
N LEU A 108 -1.50 -1.51 12.64
CA LEU A 108 -0.61 -2.61 12.22
C LEU A 108 0.68 -2.08 11.59
N LEU A 109 0.62 -1.03 10.79
CA LEU A 109 1.81 -0.39 10.23
C LEU A 109 2.77 0.09 11.33
N ALA A 110 2.25 0.69 12.39
CA ALA A 110 3.05 1.09 13.53
C ALA A 110 3.67 -0.11 14.26
N GLU A 111 2.87 -1.14 14.55
CA GLU A 111 3.33 -2.35 15.23
C GLU A 111 4.36 -3.13 14.39
N HIS A 112 4.23 -3.11 13.07
CA HIS A 112 5.22 -3.69 12.16
C HIS A 112 6.55 -2.93 12.18
N ARG A 113 6.53 -1.61 12.18
CA ARG A 113 7.75 -0.81 12.14
C ARG A 113 8.45 -0.70 13.49
N LEU A 114 7.68 -0.59 14.57
CA LEU A 114 8.19 -0.16 15.87
C LEU A 114 7.77 -1.06 17.04
N GLY A 115 6.80 -1.95 16.84
CA GLY A 115 6.15 -2.68 17.92
C GLY A 115 6.23 -4.20 17.83
N ALA A 116 5.14 -4.87 18.21
CA ALA A 116 5.03 -6.31 18.41
C ALA A 116 5.21 -7.17 17.14
N ALA A 117 5.00 -6.59 15.95
CA ALA A 117 5.21 -7.24 14.65
C ALA A 117 6.52 -6.82 13.95
N ARG A 118 7.44 -6.18 14.68
CA ARG A 118 8.72 -5.73 14.10
C ARG A 118 9.55 -6.92 13.62
N GLY A 119 10.01 -6.84 12.37
CA GLY A 119 10.82 -7.87 11.73
C GLY A 119 10.03 -9.04 11.14
N CYS A 120 8.69 -9.02 11.21
CA CYS A 120 7.85 -10.01 10.57
C CYS A 120 7.52 -9.59 9.14
N GLU A 121 7.51 -10.53 8.22
CA GLU A 121 7.03 -10.33 6.84
C GLU A 121 5.50 -10.52 6.75
N SER A 122 4.93 -11.34 7.65
CA SER A 122 3.49 -11.56 7.73
C SER A 122 2.97 -11.42 9.16
N ALA A 123 1.87 -10.69 9.35
CA ALA A 123 1.25 -10.46 10.64
C ALA A 123 -0.24 -10.18 10.50
N VAL A 124 -0.98 -10.45 11.58
CA VAL A 124 -2.37 -10.05 11.72
C VAL A 124 -2.51 -9.16 12.94
N LEU A 125 -3.24 -8.05 12.83
CA LEU A 125 -3.68 -7.25 13.97
C LEU A 125 -5.19 -7.41 14.14
N LEU A 126 -5.59 -7.61 15.40
CA LEU A 126 -6.98 -7.51 15.86
C LEU A 126 -7.05 -6.46 16.97
N THR A 127 -7.84 -5.41 16.78
CA THR A 127 -8.02 -4.37 17.81
C THR A 127 -9.32 -4.61 18.58
N VAL A 128 -9.23 -4.78 19.89
CA VAL A 128 -10.36 -5.02 20.78
C VAL A 128 -10.71 -3.73 21.50
N GLY A 129 -11.76 -3.07 21.02
CA GLY A 129 -12.32 -1.83 21.54
C GLY A 129 -13.83 -1.94 21.70
N THR A 130 -14.59 -0.86 21.44
CA THR A 130 -16.07 -0.91 21.36
C THR A 130 -16.53 -1.95 20.34
N GLY A 131 -15.85 -2.03 19.20
CA GLY A 131 -15.94 -3.08 18.19
C GLY A 131 -14.64 -3.86 18.08
N ILE A 132 -14.49 -4.60 16.97
CA ILE A 132 -13.24 -5.27 16.58
C ILE A 132 -12.82 -4.80 15.19
N GLY A 133 -11.69 -4.11 15.14
CA GLY A 133 -10.98 -3.83 13.90
C GLY A 133 -9.97 -4.93 13.57
N GLY A 134 -9.51 -4.96 12.32
CA GLY A 134 -8.47 -5.88 11.91
C GLY A 134 -7.69 -5.39 10.71
N ALA A 135 -6.47 -5.90 10.59
CA ALA A 135 -5.60 -5.68 9.45
C ALA A 135 -4.67 -6.89 9.25
N VAL A 136 -4.20 -7.06 8.04
CA VAL A 136 -3.28 -8.13 7.65
C VAL A 136 -2.06 -7.49 7.00
N LEU A 137 -0.88 -7.97 7.38
CA LEU A 137 0.40 -7.67 6.74
C LEU A 137 0.84 -8.91 5.97
N GLU A 138 1.27 -8.75 4.74
CA GLU A 138 1.84 -9.80 3.91
C GLU A 138 2.99 -9.25 3.07
N GLY A 139 4.14 -9.93 3.09
CA GLY A 139 5.36 -9.44 2.44
C GLY A 139 5.79 -8.06 2.93
N GLY A 140 5.68 -7.79 4.25
CA GLY A 140 5.98 -6.51 4.87
C GLY A 140 5.03 -5.36 4.52
N ARG A 141 3.86 -5.63 3.91
CA ARG A 141 2.90 -4.62 3.45
C ARG A 141 1.48 -4.91 3.90
N ILE A 142 0.70 -3.86 4.12
CA ILE A 142 -0.72 -4.01 4.43
C ILE A 142 -1.45 -4.64 3.24
N LEU A 143 -2.08 -5.78 3.48
CA LEU A 143 -2.91 -6.48 2.51
C LEU A 143 -4.22 -5.69 2.29
N ARG A 144 -4.45 -5.28 1.06
CA ARG A 144 -5.67 -4.54 0.69
C ARG A 144 -6.66 -5.34 -0.14
N GLY A 145 -6.23 -6.49 -0.70
CA GLY A 145 -7.05 -7.28 -1.63
C GLY A 145 -7.60 -6.39 -2.76
N ALA A 146 -8.89 -6.45 -3.02
CA ALA A 146 -9.56 -5.54 -3.95
C ALA A 146 -9.77 -4.11 -3.37
N GLY A 147 -9.14 -3.78 -2.23
CA GLY A 147 -9.14 -2.45 -1.61
C GLY A 147 -9.59 -2.42 -0.16
N THR A 148 -10.33 -3.41 0.33
CA THR A 148 -10.95 -3.38 1.66
C THR A 148 -10.71 -4.64 2.49
N ALA A 149 -9.61 -5.37 2.27
CA ALA A 149 -9.24 -6.51 3.09
C ALA A 149 -8.96 -6.08 4.54
N GLY A 150 -9.00 -7.05 5.46
CA GLY A 150 -8.72 -6.78 6.87
C GLY A 150 -9.95 -6.51 7.75
N GLN A 151 -11.18 -6.63 7.22
CA GLN A 151 -12.42 -6.48 8.00
C GLN A 151 -12.64 -7.71 8.91
N LEU A 152 -11.66 -8.04 9.75
CA LEU A 152 -11.59 -9.30 10.51
C LEU A 152 -12.62 -9.38 11.62
N GLY A 153 -13.09 -8.25 12.14
CA GLY A 153 -14.21 -8.22 13.09
C GLY A 153 -15.51 -8.85 12.56
N HIS A 154 -15.61 -8.98 11.23
CA HIS A 154 -16.76 -9.59 10.57
C HIS A 154 -16.59 -11.07 10.18
N LEU A 155 -15.49 -11.72 10.59
CA LEU A 155 -15.40 -13.19 10.54
C LEU A 155 -16.50 -13.81 11.41
N VAL A 156 -17.19 -14.82 10.91
CA VAL A 156 -18.19 -15.55 11.68
C VAL A 156 -17.46 -16.49 12.64
N ALA A 157 -17.41 -16.12 13.92
CA ALA A 157 -16.75 -16.87 14.97
C ALA A 157 -17.70 -17.78 15.77
N ARG A 158 -19.02 -17.58 15.61
CA ARG A 158 -20.09 -18.37 16.24
C ARG A 158 -21.28 -18.52 15.31
N GLU A 159 -21.59 -19.73 14.89
CA GLU A 159 -22.79 -20.02 14.13
C GLU A 159 -24.06 -19.68 14.98
N GLY A 160 -25.05 -19.04 14.37
CA GLY A 160 -26.26 -18.62 15.08
C GLY A 160 -26.04 -17.61 16.20
N GLY A 161 -24.87 -16.95 16.27
CA GLY A 161 -24.56 -15.94 17.28
C GLY A 161 -25.34 -14.61 17.11
N HIS A 162 -24.90 -13.55 17.78
CA HIS A 162 -25.61 -12.28 17.83
C HIS A 162 -25.65 -11.57 16.47
N PRO A 163 -26.71 -10.81 16.18
CA PRO A 163 -26.83 -10.05 14.95
C PRO A 163 -25.75 -8.95 14.88
N CYS A 164 -25.15 -8.81 13.69
CA CYS A 164 -24.13 -7.82 13.39
C CYS A 164 -24.68 -6.74 12.45
N ALA A 165 -24.17 -5.52 12.59
CA ALA A 165 -24.50 -4.41 11.70
C ALA A 165 -24.19 -4.68 10.22
N CYS A 166 -23.31 -5.65 9.90
CA CYS A 166 -23.02 -6.09 8.53
C CYS A 166 -24.12 -6.98 7.91
N GLY A 167 -25.20 -7.26 8.64
CA GLY A 167 -26.32 -8.11 8.20
C GLY A 167 -26.15 -9.60 8.49
N ARG A 168 -25.00 -10.04 9.02
CA ARG A 168 -24.73 -11.44 9.41
C ARG A 168 -24.93 -11.65 10.90
N HIS A 169 -24.85 -12.91 11.36
CA HIS A 169 -24.91 -13.29 12.77
C HIS A 169 -23.59 -13.93 13.20
N GLY A 170 -23.22 -13.75 14.48
CA GLY A 170 -22.05 -14.37 15.08
C GLY A 170 -20.70 -13.87 14.59
N CYS A 171 -20.64 -12.65 14.08
CA CYS A 171 -19.38 -11.99 13.75
C CYS A 171 -18.49 -11.87 15.00
N LEU A 172 -17.18 -11.95 14.84
CA LEU A 172 -16.21 -11.83 15.92
C LEU A 172 -16.48 -10.57 16.77
N GLU A 173 -16.79 -9.45 16.14
CA GLU A 173 -17.12 -8.21 16.82
C GLU A 173 -18.30 -8.36 17.79
N THR A 174 -19.36 -9.07 17.39
CA THR A 174 -20.52 -9.27 18.24
C THR A 174 -20.32 -10.29 19.35
N GLU A 175 -19.23 -11.06 19.30
CA GLU A 175 -18.95 -12.12 20.29
C GLU A 175 -17.77 -11.80 21.21
N SER A 176 -16.79 -10.99 20.77
CA SER A 176 -15.53 -10.78 21.50
C SER A 176 -15.10 -9.31 21.64
N SER A 177 -15.95 -8.32 21.26
CA SER A 177 -15.66 -6.90 21.48
C SER A 177 -15.90 -6.47 22.93
N GLY A 178 -15.59 -5.21 23.26
CA GLY A 178 -15.98 -4.60 24.53
C GLY A 178 -17.49 -4.53 24.73
N GLY A 179 -18.26 -4.32 23.65
CA GLY A 179 -19.73 -4.42 23.69
C GLY A 179 -20.23 -5.84 24.00
N ALA A 180 -19.59 -6.85 23.41
CA ALA A 180 -19.84 -8.26 23.74
C ALA A 180 -19.48 -8.58 25.19
N PHE A 181 -18.35 -8.08 25.68
CA PHE A 181 -17.94 -8.26 27.08
C PHE A 181 -18.97 -7.71 28.07
N ALA A 182 -19.47 -6.49 27.81
CA ALA A 182 -20.53 -5.90 28.65
C ALA A 182 -21.81 -6.75 28.67
N ARG A 183 -22.19 -7.38 27.57
CA ARG A 183 -23.31 -8.32 27.50
C ARG A 183 -23.02 -9.59 28.31
N HIS A 184 -21.82 -10.19 28.19
CA HIS A 184 -21.46 -11.36 28.97
C HIS A 184 -21.46 -11.08 30.49
N LEU A 185 -21.08 -9.87 30.93
CA LEU A 185 -21.21 -9.44 32.31
C LEU A 185 -22.68 -9.45 32.76
N ALA A 186 -23.57 -8.87 31.95
CA ALA A 186 -25.00 -8.82 32.27
C ALA A 186 -25.63 -10.23 32.34
N GLU A 187 -25.29 -11.10 31.40
CA GLU A 187 -25.76 -12.51 31.37
C GLU A 187 -25.25 -13.32 32.58
N ALA A 188 -24.09 -12.98 33.13
CA ALA A 188 -23.53 -13.59 34.33
C ALA A 188 -23.98 -12.93 35.61
N GLY A 189 -24.80 -11.87 35.57
CA GLY A 189 -25.28 -11.12 36.74
C GLY A 189 -24.18 -10.31 37.43
N LEU A 190 -23.10 -9.99 36.74
CA LEU A 190 -22.00 -9.18 37.26
C LEU A 190 -22.26 -7.68 37.05
N ALA A 191 -21.62 -6.84 37.87
CA ALA A 191 -21.82 -5.41 37.85
C ALA A 191 -21.46 -4.77 36.50
N PRO A 192 -22.31 -3.90 35.92
CA PRO A 192 -21.96 -3.14 34.73
C PRO A 192 -20.69 -2.33 34.95
N GLY A 193 -19.82 -2.25 33.91
CA GLY A 193 -18.57 -1.51 34.00
C GLY A 193 -17.41 -2.27 34.68
N THR A 194 -17.62 -3.51 35.15
CA THR A 194 -16.53 -4.37 35.59
C THR A 194 -15.55 -4.57 34.41
N ARG A 195 -14.26 -4.38 34.64
CA ARG A 195 -13.25 -4.54 33.62
C ARG A 195 -12.76 -5.99 33.54
N ALA A 196 -12.22 -6.36 32.41
CA ALA A 196 -11.66 -7.70 32.22
C ALA A 196 -10.49 -7.97 33.20
N GLU A 197 -9.68 -6.97 33.50
CA GLU A 197 -8.60 -7.04 34.48
C GLU A 197 -9.12 -7.33 35.89
N ASP A 198 -10.29 -6.80 36.27
CA ASP A 198 -10.91 -7.05 37.56
C ASP A 198 -11.37 -8.51 37.70
N LEU A 199 -11.80 -9.13 36.58
CA LEU A 199 -12.16 -10.55 36.55
C LEU A 199 -10.92 -11.43 36.53
N LEU A 200 -9.87 -11.05 35.79
CA LEU A 200 -8.58 -11.73 35.75
C LEU A 200 -7.92 -11.81 37.14
N ALA A 201 -8.16 -10.82 38.00
CA ALA A 201 -7.69 -10.78 39.38
C ALA A 201 -8.47 -11.72 40.33
N ARG A 202 -9.49 -12.46 39.85
CA ARG A 202 -10.34 -13.38 40.64
C ARG A 202 -10.22 -14.83 40.14
N PRO A 203 -9.02 -15.46 40.22
CA PRO A 203 -8.87 -16.82 39.75
C PRO A 203 -9.73 -17.77 40.58
N GLY A 204 -10.42 -18.71 39.91
CA GLY A 204 -11.32 -19.68 40.54
C GLY A 204 -12.73 -19.15 40.85
N ASP A 205 -13.05 -17.89 40.52
CA ASP A 205 -14.44 -17.39 40.56
C ASP A 205 -15.20 -17.92 39.32
N PRO A 206 -16.20 -18.79 39.48
CA PRO A 206 -16.93 -19.38 38.36
C PRO A 206 -17.67 -18.37 37.49
N GLY A 207 -18.07 -17.25 38.07
CA GLY A 207 -18.73 -16.14 37.33
C GLY A 207 -17.72 -15.42 36.43
N ALA A 208 -16.56 -15.06 37.00
CA ALA A 208 -15.50 -14.42 36.27
C ALA A 208 -14.98 -15.31 35.14
N GLU A 209 -14.70 -16.58 35.41
CA GLU A 209 -14.19 -17.52 34.41
C GLU A 209 -15.18 -17.76 33.28
N ARG A 210 -16.48 -17.83 33.58
CA ARG A 210 -17.53 -17.98 32.57
C ARG A 210 -17.53 -16.79 31.60
N VAL A 211 -17.46 -15.57 32.11
CA VAL A 211 -17.45 -14.34 31.29
C VAL A 211 -16.19 -14.27 30.43
N LEU A 212 -15.02 -14.46 31.04
CA LEU A 212 -13.73 -14.43 30.33
C LEU A 212 -13.66 -15.49 29.23
N THR A 213 -14.12 -16.71 29.52
CA THR A 213 -14.15 -17.82 28.54
C THR A 213 -15.12 -17.51 27.39
N ALA A 214 -16.35 -17.06 27.71
CA ALA A 214 -17.35 -16.73 26.70
C ALA A 214 -16.86 -15.60 25.76
N TRP A 215 -16.10 -14.65 26.29
CA TRP A 215 -15.52 -13.55 25.56
C TRP A 215 -14.32 -13.95 24.69
N ALA A 216 -13.44 -14.85 25.16
CA ALA A 216 -12.21 -15.18 24.49
C ALA A 216 -12.31 -16.38 23.52
N VAL A 217 -13.23 -17.31 23.73
CA VAL A 217 -13.35 -18.50 22.85
C VAL A 217 -13.65 -18.13 21.38
N PRO A 218 -14.56 -17.21 21.07
CA PRO A 218 -14.75 -16.81 19.66
C PRO A 218 -13.51 -16.15 19.07
N MET A 219 -12.75 -15.39 19.87
CA MET A 219 -11.46 -14.81 19.45
C MET A 219 -10.44 -15.89 19.12
N CYS A 220 -10.30 -16.91 19.98
CA CYS A 220 -9.42 -18.04 19.75
C CYS A 220 -9.77 -18.77 18.42
N ARG A 221 -11.06 -19.01 18.17
CA ARG A 221 -11.52 -19.62 16.91
C ARG A 221 -11.18 -18.79 15.68
N ALA A 222 -11.35 -17.47 15.77
CA ALA A 222 -10.98 -16.56 14.69
C ALA A 222 -9.47 -16.58 14.44
N ILE A 223 -8.64 -16.59 15.49
CA ILE A 223 -7.17 -16.70 15.37
C ILE A 223 -6.77 -18.02 14.70
N LEU A 224 -7.37 -19.15 15.09
CA LEU A 224 -7.11 -20.44 14.45
C LEU A 224 -7.51 -20.46 12.98
N SER A 225 -8.64 -19.83 12.63
CA SER A 225 -9.07 -19.70 11.24
C SER A 225 -8.11 -18.83 10.42
N LEU A 226 -7.60 -17.73 11.01
CA LEU A 226 -6.60 -16.87 10.39
C LEU A 226 -5.25 -17.57 10.27
N ALA A 227 -4.85 -18.35 11.25
CA ALA A 227 -3.65 -19.20 11.18
C ALA A 227 -3.75 -20.20 10.02
N ALA A 228 -4.90 -20.88 9.88
CA ALA A 228 -5.12 -21.81 8.79
C ALA A 228 -5.15 -21.16 7.39
N ALA A 229 -5.69 -19.94 7.30
CA ALA A 229 -5.88 -19.25 6.03
C ALA A 229 -4.65 -18.45 5.57
N LEU A 230 -3.91 -17.84 6.50
CA LEU A 230 -2.84 -16.88 6.23
C LEU A 230 -1.48 -17.32 6.74
N ASN A 231 -1.44 -18.25 7.71
CA ASN A 231 -0.22 -18.69 8.39
C ASN A 231 0.73 -17.54 8.80
N PRO A 232 0.24 -16.52 9.56
CA PRO A 232 1.04 -15.37 9.89
C PRO A 232 2.12 -15.73 10.92
N GLU A 233 3.24 -14.98 10.92
CA GLU A 233 4.31 -15.15 11.91
C GLU A 233 3.88 -14.70 13.31
N VAL A 234 2.90 -13.78 13.40
CA VAL A 234 2.37 -13.28 14.66
C VAL A 234 0.94 -12.76 14.50
N VAL A 235 0.12 -12.97 15.52
CA VAL A 235 -1.14 -12.26 15.72
C VAL A 235 -0.94 -11.24 16.85
N VAL A 236 -1.14 -9.96 16.55
CA VAL A 236 -1.06 -8.86 17.51
C VAL A 236 -2.46 -8.50 17.98
N ILE A 237 -2.69 -8.44 19.27
CA ILE A 237 -3.98 -8.03 19.86
C ILE A 237 -3.81 -6.63 20.46
N GLY A 238 -4.44 -5.64 19.82
CA GLY A 238 -4.41 -4.24 20.21
C GLY A 238 -5.75 -3.74 20.74
N GLY A 239 -5.87 -2.41 20.87
CA GLY A 239 -7.06 -1.74 21.42
C GLY A 239 -7.11 -1.75 22.93
N GLY A 240 -8.07 -1.02 23.51
CA GLY A 240 -8.15 -0.78 24.96
C GLY A 240 -8.31 -2.03 25.82
N ALA A 241 -8.84 -3.13 25.27
CA ALA A 241 -9.00 -4.41 25.95
C ALA A 241 -8.02 -5.49 25.42
N GLY A 242 -7.07 -5.12 24.55
CA GLY A 242 -6.18 -6.07 23.89
C GLY A 242 -5.25 -6.81 24.84
N ALA A 243 -4.67 -6.14 25.81
CA ALA A 243 -3.80 -6.76 26.81
C ALA A 243 -4.57 -7.81 27.65
N ALA A 244 -5.76 -7.46 28.14
CA ALA A 244 -6.62 -8.40 28.88
C ALA A 244 -7.05 -9.59 28.01
N MET A 245 -7.45 -9.35 26.77
CA MET A 245 -7.78 -10.42 25.82
C MET A 245 -6.59 -11.37 25.61
N THR A 246 -5.38 -10.84 25.44
CA THR A 246 -4.16 -11.67 25.27
C THR A 246 -3.92 -12.55 26.50
N GLU A 247 -4.09 -11.98 27.69
CA GLU A 247 -3.95 -12.75 28.93
C GLU A 247 -5.02 -13.84 29.08
N VAL A 248 -6.28 -13.55 28.73
CA VAL A 248 -7.35 -14.57 28.77
C VAL A 248 -7.08 -15.69 27.75
N LEU A 249 -6.67 -15.33 26.52
CA LEU A 249 -6.31 -16.32 25.50
C LEU A 249 -5.19 -17.27 25.95
N ALA A 250 -4.19 -16.75 26.67
CA ALA A 250 -3.10 -17.56 27.22
C ALA A 250 -3.55 -18.56 28.30
N ARG A 251 -4.73 -18.36 28.91
CA ARG A 251 -5.32 -19.27 29.90
C ARG A 251 -6.23 -20.33 29.27
N LEU A 252 -6.63 -20.17 28.00
CA LEU A 252 -7.42 -21.17 27.31
C LEU A 252 -6.60 -22.43 27.02
N PRO A 253 -7.24 -23.63 26.98
CA PRO A 253 -6.56 -24.83 26.54
C PRO A 253 -5.99 -24.63 25.13
N PRO A 254 -4.78 -25.13 24.87
CA PRO A 254 -4.19 -25.11 23.55
C PRO A 254 -5.05 -25.89 22.54
N ASP A 255 -4.94 -25.55 21.26
CA ASP A 255 -5.58 -26.33 20.18
C ASP A 255 -5.08 -27.78 20.23
N PRO A 256 -5.97 -28.77 20.41
CA PRO A 256 -5.57 -30.18 20.54
C PRO A 256 -4.94 -30.72 19.25
N SER A 257 -5.16 -30.12 18.08
CA SER A 257 -4.56 -30.54 16.82
C SER A 257 -3.08 -30.18 16.73
N GLY A 258 -2.66 -29.07 17.35
CA GLY A 258 -1.31 -28.51 17.26
C GLY A 258 -0.87 -28.06 15.87
N TRP A 259 -1.78 -28.08 14.88
CA TRP A 259 -1.46 -27.80 13.47
C TRP A 259 -1.32 -26.32 13.14
N PHE A 260 -2.10 -25.48 13.82
CA PHE A 260 -2.22 -24.07 13.48
C PHE A 260 -1.74 -23.18 14.63
N TYR A 261 -0.54 -23.47 15.13
CA TYR A 261 0.07 -22.61 16.14
C TYR A 261 0.54 -21.29 15.54
N VAL A 262 0.15 -20.19 16.16
CA VAL A 262 0.65 -18.84 15.87
C VAL A 262 0.91 -18.11 17.19
N PRO A 263 2.05 -17.43 17.34
CA PRO A 263 2.30 -16.58 18.50
C PRO A 263 1.28 -15.45 18.59
N VAL A 264 0.64 -15.28 19.74
CA VAL A 264 -0.25 -14.16 20.05
C VAL A 264 0.48 -13.19 20.97
N ARG A 265 0.57 -11.92 20.59
CA ARG A 265 1.26 -10.89 21.37
C ARG A 265 0.34 -9.69 21.61
N PRO A 266 0.41 -9.04 22.79
CA PRO A 266 -0.24 -7.75 22.96
C PRO A 266 0.48 -6.69 22.12
N ALA A 267 -0.28 -5.69 21.63
CA ALA A 267 0.28 -4.54 20.93
C ALA A 267 1.25 -3.78 21.84
N ALA A 268 2.42 -3.43 21.32
CA ALA A 268 3.49 -2.78 22.08
C ALA A 268 3.31 -1.24 22.19
N LEU A 269 2.63 -0.63 21.19
CA LEU A 269 2.46 0.82 21.12
C LEU A 269 1.16 1.32 21.78
N GLY A 270 0.32 0.41 22.26
CA GLY A 270 -0.90 0.74 22.98
C GLY A 270 -1.82 1.69 22.20
N ASP A 271 -2.41 2.66 22.92
CA ASP A 271 -3.32 3.67 22.35
C ASP A 271 -2.65 4.62 21.34
N GLY A 272 -1.32 4.61 21.24
CA GLY A 272 -0.56 5.41 20.30
C GLY A 272 -0.41 4.81 18.90
N ALA A 273 -0.68 3.51 18.74
CA ALA A 273 -0.41 2.79 17.49
C ALA A 273 -1.09 3.43 16.27
N GLY A 274 -2.38 3.79 16.36
CA GLY A 274 -3.14 4.41 15.27
C GLY A 274 -2.55 5.72 14.79
N VAL A 275 -2.27 6.66 15.70
CA VAL A 275 -1.71 7.98 15.35
C VAL A 275 -0.26 7.88 14.86
N VAL A 276 0.55 6.99 15.44
CA VAL A 276 1.93 6.77 14.99
C VAL A 276 1.94 6.15 13.59
N GLY A 277 1.13 5.13 13.34
CA GLY A 277 1.03 4.51 12.02
C GLY A 277 0.51 5.47 10.96
N ALA A 278 -0.49 6.28 11.30
CA ALA A 278 -0.98 7.33 10.42
C ALA A 278 0.13 8.34 10.05
N ALA A 279 0.89 8.82 11.04
CA ALA A 279 2.01 9.74 10.78
C ALA A 279 3.09 9.11 9.88
N LEU A 280 3.47 7.86 10.15
CA LEU A 280 4.44 7.12 9.33
C LEU A 280 3.94 6.93 7.89
N ALA A 281 2.64 6.59 7.71
CA ALA A 281 2.02 6.51 6.38
C ALA A 281 2.04 7.87 5.67
N GLY A 282 1.82 8.96 6.38
CA GLY A 282 1.97 10.33 5.85
C GLY A 282 3.38 10.62 5.36
N LEU A 283 4.42 10.28 6.16
CA LEU A 283 5.82 10.42 5.76
C LEU A 283 6.15 9.60 4.51
N ASP A 284 5.64 8.37 4.42
CA ASP A 284 5.80 7.54 3.22
C ASP A 284 5.18 8.20 2.00
N ALA A 285 3.94 8.68 2.11
CA ALA A 285 3.25 9.36 1.02
C ALA A 285 3.98 10.62 0.57
N ALA A 286 4.52 11.41 1.52
CA ALA A 286 5.33 12.59 1.21
C ALA A 286 6.65 12.22 0.54
N SER A 287 7.29 11.11 0.95
CA SER A 287 8.50 10.60 0.31
C SER A 287 8.21 10.14 -1.12
N LEU A 288 7.11 9.40 -1.33
CA LEU A 288 6.65 8.98 -2.66
C LEU A 288 6.27 10.19 -3.53
N GLY A 289 5.68 11.24 -2.96
CA GLY A 289 5.39 12.50 -3.64
C GLY A 289 6.64 13.33 -3.98
N ARG A 290 7.76 13.12 -3.29
CA ARG A 290 9.04 13.78 -3.55
C ARG A 290 9.94 13.03 -4.52
N THR A 291 9.61 11.78 -4.87
CA THR A 291 10.40 10.98 -5.79
C THR A 291 9.72 10.92 -7.16
N ARG A 292 10.51 11.08 -8.21
CA ARG A 292 10.05 10.86 -9.58
C ARG A 292 9.72 9.38 -9.77
N ARG A 293 8.74 9.08 -10.59
CA ARG A 293 8.32 7.71 -10.93
C ARG A 293 8.64 7.42 -12.38
N ALA A 294 9.11 6.22 -12.66
CA ALA A 294 9.43 5.81 -14.03
C ALA A 294 8.70 4.51 -14.41
N LEU A 295 7.93 4.56 -15.50
CA LEU A 295 7.41 3.39 -16.18
C LEU A 295 8.32 3.12 -17.39
N LEU A 296 9.17 2.11 -17.29
CA LEU A 296 10.03 1.67 -18.38
C LEU A 296 9.21 0.81 -19.35
N VAL A 297 9.04 1.25 -20.58
CA VAL A 297 8.45 0.43 -21.64
C VAL A 297 9.61 -0.06 -22.52
N ASN A 298 10.00 -1.31 -22.26
CA ASN A 298 11.20 -1.96 -22.77
C ASN A 298 10.86 -3.04 -23.81
N GLY A 299 11.80 -3.32 -24.65
CA GLY A 299 11.71 -4.35 -25.70
C GLY A 299 12.61 -4.03 -26.88
N VAL A 300 13.00 -5.02 -27.64
CA VAL A 300 13.86 -4.85 -28.82
C VAL A 300 13.22 -3.93 -29.86
N PRO A 301 13.97 -3.37 -30.80
CA PRO A 301 13.40 -2.63 -31.92
C PRO A 301 12.30 -3.44 -32.62
N ALA A 302 11.20 -2.79 -33.01
CA ALA A 302 10.02 -3.40 -33.62
C ALA A 302 9.19 -4.38 -32.75
N SER A 303 9.48 -4.48 -31.45
CA SER A 303 8.65 -5.26 -30.49
C SER A 303 7.27 -4.66 -30.21
N GLY A 304 6.94 -3.48 -30.70
CA GLY A 304 5.65 -2.81 -30.47
C GLY A 304 5.60 -1.90 -29.23
N LYS A 305 6.71 -1.70 -28.55
CA LYS A 305 6.82 -0.92 -27.30
C LYS A 305 6.28 0.51 -27.43
N SER A 306 6.52 1.23 -28.52
CA SER A 306 6.11 2.63 -28.65
C SER A 306 4.58 2.81 -28.69
N ARG A 307 3.83 1.82 -29.19
CA ARG A 307 2.36 1.81 -29.11
C ARG A 307 1.90 1.66 -27.66
N VAL A 308 2.53 0.74 -26.91
CA VAL A 308 2.23 0.52 -25.50
C VAL A 308 2.59 1.75 -24.68
N ALA A 309 3.78 2.31 -24.90
CA ALA A 309 4.26 3.49 -24.19
C ALA A 309 3.32 4.69 -24.36
N ARG A 310 2.85 4.94 -25.59
CA ARG A 310 1.90 6.03 -25.87
C ARG A 310 0.56 5.80 -25.16
N ALA A 311 -0.02 4.61 -25.27
CA ALA A 311 -1.27 4.29 -24.60
C ALA A 311 -1.17 4.41 -23.08
N MET A 312 -0.04 4.02 -22.49
CA MET A 312 0.21 4.16 -21.05
C MET A 312 0.42 5.61 -20.63
N ALA A 313 1.14 6.40 -21.44
CA ALA A 313 1.37 7.81 -21.18
C ALA A 313 0.04 8.61 -21.17
N ASP A 314 -0.81 8.36 -22.18
CA ASP A 314 -2.14 8.98 -22.27
C ASP A 314 -3.02 8.60 -21.08
N ALA A 315 -3.05 7.29 -20.70
CA ALA A 315 -3.88 6.80 -19.60
C ALA A 315 -3.39 7.22 -18.19
N LEU A 316 -2.08 7.47 -18.04
CA LEU A 316 -1.50 7.97 -16.79
C LEU A 316 -1.49 9.50 -16.70
N GLY A 317 -1.66 10.21 -17.82
CA GLY A 317 -1.45 11.65 -17.92
C GLY A 317 0.03 12.03 -17.71
N TRP A 318 0.96 11.17 -18.10
CA TRP A 318 2.39 11.36 -17.90
C TRP A 318 3.11 11.70 -19.20
N PRO A 319 4.15 12.57 -19.16
CA PRO A 319 5.02 12.78 -20.29
C PRO A 319 5.73 11.51 -20.71
N ILE A 320 5.90 11.35 -22.02
CA ILE A 320 6.68 10.25 -22.61
C ILE A 320 8.06 10.76 -23.05
N LEU A 321 9.10 10.06 -22.65
CA LEU A 321 10.47 10.27 -23.09
C LEU A 321 10.89 9.06 -23.93
N ALA A 322 10.87 9.22 -25.26
CA ALA A 322 11.21 8.17 -26.20
C ALA A 322 12.59 8.40 -26.81
N LEU A 323 13.45 7.39 -26.74
CA LEU A 323 14.84 7.46 -27.24
C LEU A 323 14.88 7.88 -28.71
N ASP A 324 14.01 7.29 -29.54
CA ASP A 324 13.99 7.60 -30.97
C ASP A 324 13.47 9.02 -31.24
N THR A 325 12.50 9.51 -30.48
CA THR A 325 12.00 10.87 -30.59
C THR A 325 13.05 11.91 -30.22
N ILE A 326 13.87 11.66 -29.20
CA ILE A 326 14.96 12.57 -28.79
C ILE A 326 16.09 12.56 -29.83
N LYS A 327 16.36 11.41 -30.46
CA LYS A 327 17.37 11.31 -31.51
C LYS A 327 16.96 11.95 -32.83
N ALA A 328 15.69 11.90 -33.17
CA ALA A 328 15.21 12.27 -34.50
C ALA A 328 15.64 13.68 -34.97
N PRO A 329 15.54 14.76 -34.16
CA PRO A 329 16.01 16.08 -34.56
C PRO A 329 17.51 16.11 -34.90
N PHE A 330 18.34 15.43 -34.14
CA PHE A 330 19.77 15.38 -34.38
C PHE A 330 20.13 14.63 -35.67
N LEU A 331 19.38 13.56 -35.99
CA LEU A 331 19.56 12.82 -37.23
C LEU A 331 19.09 13.63 -38.47
N ALA A 332 18.17 14.58 -38.29
CA ALA A 332 17.74 15.47 -39.37
C ALA A 332 18.75 16.61 -39.67
N GLU A 333 19.41 17.12 -38.61
CA GLU A 333 20.25 18.29 -38.70
C GLU A 333 21.75 17.95 -38.90
N LEU A 334 22.19 16.80 -38.43
CA LEU A 334 23.58 16.40 -38.50
C LEU A 334 23.88 15.61 -39.78
N PRO A 335 25.11 15.69 -40.35
CA PRO A 335 25.49 14.88 -41.49
C PRO A 335 25.29 13.39 -41.21
N PRO A 336 24.95 12.57 -42.23
CA PRO A 336 24.80 11.13 -42.06
C PRO A 336 26.09 10.53 -41.50
N GLY A 337 25.97 9.79 -40.41
CA GLY A 337 27.07 9.14 -39.72
C GLY A 337 27.05 7.62 -39.84
N ASP A 338 28.16 7.00 -39.46
CA ASP A 338 28.31 5.57 -39.42
C ASP A 338 27.63 4.92 -38.18
N ARG A 339 27.83 3.60 -37.99
CA ARG A 339 27.31 2.85 -36.87
C ARG A 339 27.84 3.37 -35.52
N LEU A 340 29.07 3.87 -35.46
CA LEU A 340 29.67 4.43 -34.23
C LEU A 340 29.00 5.77 -33.86
N PHE A 341 28.80 6.64 -34.83
CA PHE A 341 28.06 7.89 -34.68
C PHE A 341 26.68 7.64 -34.10
N ASN A 342 25.92 6.68 -34.67
CA ASN A 342 24.58 6.33 -34.20
C ASN A 342 24.55 5.78 -32.78
N ARG A 343 25.56 4.99 -32.38
CA ARG A 343 25.72 4.51 -31.01
C ARG A 343 26.01 5.65 -30.03
N THR A 344 26.86 6.59 -30.44
CA THR A 344 27.20 7.78 -29.65
C THR A 344 26.00 8.67 -29.44
N LEU A 345 25.25 8.94 -30.52
CA LEU A 345 24.01 9.68 -30.45
C LEU A 345 22.94 8.97 -29.59
N GLY A 346 22.88 7.65 -29.68
CA GLY A 346 22.02 6.82 -28.81
C GLY A 346 22.34 6.98 -27.32
N ARG A 347 23.63 7.01 -26.95
CA ARG A 347 24.07 7.24 -25.57
C ARG A 347 23.77 8.66 -25.11
N ALA A 348 23.99 9.66 -25.97
CA ALA A 348 23.67 11.06 -25.67
C ALA A 348 22.16 11.25 -25.45
N ALA A 349 21.32 10.71 -26.33
CA ALA A 349 19.86 10.74 -26.16
C ALA A 349 19.40 10.00 -24.90
N TYR A 350 20.04 8.89 -24.56
CA TYR A 350 19.77 8.18 -23.31
C TYR A 350 20.10 9.03 -22.09
N ALA A 351 21.26 9.69 -22.06
CA ALA A 351 21.62 10.62 -21.00
C ALA A 351 20.62 11.79 -20.91
N ALA A 352 20.22 12.36 -22.06
CA ALA A 352 19.24 13.44 -22.11
C ALA A 352 17.87 13.07 -21.54
N ILE A 353 17.42 11.81 -21.71
CA ILE A 353 16.20 11.31 -21.04
C ILE A 353 16.31 11.50 -19.53
N TRP A 354 17.39 11.02 -18.92
CA TRP A 354 17.57 11.04 -17.47
C TRP A 354 17.84 12.44 -16.93
N ASP A 355 18.54 13.28 -17.66
CA ASP A 355 18.78 14.68 -17.28
C ASP A 355 17.51 15.51 -17.37
N THR A 356 16.65 15.29 -18.38
CA THR A 356 15.34 15.89 -18.48
C THR A 356 14.45 15.49 -17.32
N LEU A 357 14.47 14.20 -16.96
CA LEU A 357 13.74 13.66 -15.82
C LEU A 357 14.27 14.25 -14.50
N ALA A 358 15.59 14.34 -14.33
CA ALA A 358 16.24 14.94 -13.17
C ALA A 358 15.90 16.44 -12.99
N ALA A 359 15.78 17.17 -14.10
CA ALA A 359 15.41 18.59 -14.09
C ALA A 359 13.91 18.86 -13.87
N SER A 360 13.07 17.83 -14.00
CA SER A 360 11.62 17.96 -13.83
C SER A 360 11.23 18.04 -12.35
N PRO A 361 10.05 18.59 -12.00
CA PRO A 361 9.57 18.61 -10.61
C PRO A 361 9.58 17.21 -9.98
N SER A 362 9.96 17.13 -8.72
CA SER A 362 9.79 15.90 -7.93
C SER A 362 8.30 15.55 -7.92
N ALA A 363 7.92 14.32 -7.75
CA ALA A 363 6.56 13.80 -7.90
C ALA A 363 6.06 13.60 -9.35
N THR A 364 6.78 14.04 -10.36
CA THR A 364 6.41 13.78 -11.75
C THR A 364 6.63 12.30 -12.09
N GLY A 365 5.64 11.68 -12.74
CA GLY A 365 5.80 10.36 -13.34
C GLY A 365 6.17 10.48 -14.82
N PHE A 366 6.96 9.54 -15.32
CA PHE A 366 7.38 9.50 -16.72
C PHE A 366 7.19 8.11 -17.31
N VAL A 367 6.79 8.05 -18.58
CA VAL A 367 6.87 6.85 -19.40
C VAL A 367 8.11 6.93 -20.26
N ILE A 368 8.99 5.94 -20.17
CA ILE A 368 10.26 5.92 -20.89
C ILE A 368 10.22 4.81 -21.94
N ASP A 369 10.20 5.18 -23.22
CA ASP A 369 10.21 4.28 -24.36
C ASP A 369 11.63 4.09 -24.87
N ALA A 370 12.27 2.99 -24.49
CA ALA A 370 13.62 2.67 -24.91
C ALA A 370 13.88 1.16 -24.96
N TRP A 371 14.90 0.73 -25.70
CA TRP A 371 15.54 -0.57 -25.56
C TRP A 371 16.69 -0.43 -24.56
N PHE A 372 16.56 -0.99 -23.36
CA PHE A 372 17.54 -0.86 -22.29
C PHE A 372 18.70 -1.86 -22.40
N GLY A 373 18.58 -2.89 -23.23
CA GLY A 373 19.61 -3.91 -23.39
C GLY A 373 20.79 -3.53 -24.32
N PHE A 374 20.88 -2.26 -24.76
CA PHE A 374 22.00 -1.80 -25.59
C PHE A 374 23.18 -1.21 -24.80
N GLN A 375 23.00 -1.07 -23.47
CA GLN A 375 24.03 -0.59 -22.55
C GLN A 375 24.11 -1.50 -21.32
N PRO A 376 25.24 -1.50 -20.58
CA PRO A 376 25.34 -2.14 -19.28
C PRO A 376 24.28 -1.61 -18.30
N LEU A 377 23.71 -2.50 -17.49
CA LEU A 377 22.59 -2.16 -16.59
C LEU A 377 23.01 -1.29 -15.40
N ASP A 378 24.30 -1.28 -15.02
CA ASP A 378 24.85 -0.36 -14.02
C ASP A 378 24.70 1.11 -14.45
N LEU A 379 24.69 1.40 -15.74
CA LEU A 379 24.37 2.74 -16.25
C LEU A 379 22.91 3.11 -16.03
N LEU A 380 21.97 2.15 -16.08
CA LEU A 380 20.58 2.38 -15.74
C LEU A 380 20.44 2.63 -14.23
N ASP A 381 21.11 1.85 -13.39
CA ASP A 381 21.11 2.00 -11.94
C ASP A 381 21.64 3.39 -11.54
N ALA A 382 22.76 3.81 -12.10
CA ALA A 382 23.33 5.13 -11.87
C ALA A 382 22.44 6.27 -12.36
N ALA A 383 21.77 6.08 -13.50
CA ALA A 383 20.88 7.07 -14.08
C ALA A 383 19.60 7.26 -13.24
N LEU A 384 18.99 6.17 -12.78
CA LEU A 384 17.83 6.20 -11.87
C LEU A 384 18.18 6.92 -10.56
N ALA A 385 19.31 6.57 -9.95
CA ALA A 385 19.78 7.20 -8.71
C ALA A 385 20.04 8.71 -8.91
N ARG A 386 20.79 9.10 -9.96
CA ARG A 386 21.09 10.51 -10.27
C ARG A 386 19.82 11.31 -10.54
N ALA A 387 18.85 10.73 -11.19
CA ALA A 387 17.57 11.39 -11.50
C ALA A 387 16.60 11.42 -10.32
N GLY A 388 16.94 10.84 -9.16
CA GLY A 388 16.07 10.80 -7.98
C GLY A 388 14.77 10.04 -8.24
N VAL A 389 14.86 8.94 -9.02
CA VAL A 389 13.71 8.07 -9.31
C VAL A 389 13.56 7.08 -8.16
N GLY A 390 12.36 7.07 -7.52
CA GLY A 390 12.02 6.11 -6.48
C GLY A 390 11.31 4.89 -7.05
N PRO A 391 9.99 4.88 -7.17
CA PRO A 391 9.26 3.75 -7.72
C PRO A 391 9.51 3.59 -9.23
N VAL A 392 9.93 2.39 -9.63
CA VAL A 392 10.13 1.99 -11.03
C VAL A 392 9.27 0.76 -11.33
N ALA A 393 8.66 0.73 -12.51
CA ALA A 393 7.98 -0.45 -13.04
C ALA A 393 8.42 -0.67 -14.49
N GLU A 394 8.50 -1.93 -14.94
CA GLU A 394 8.92 -2.26 -16.30
C GLU A 394 7.82 -3.03 -17.04
N ILE A 395 7.40 -2.54 -18.20
CA ILE A 395 6.60 -3.29 -19.17
C ILE A 395 7.57 -3.85 -20.22
N TRP A 396 7.69 -5.16 -20.25
CA TRP A 396 8.46 -5.87 -21.28
C TRP A 396 7.55 -6.24 -22.46
N CYS A 397 7.78 -5.56 -23.58
CA CYS A 397 7.07 -5.80 -24.83
C CYS A 397 7.77 -6.88 -25.64
N GLU A 398 7.10 -8.01 -25.84
CA GLU A 398 7.62 -9.14 -26.59
C GLU A 398 6.73 -9.51 -27.79
N ALA A 399 7.34 -10.12 -28.79
CA ALA A 399 6.70 -10.76 -29.93
C ALA A 399 7.64 -11.88 -30.42
N PRO A 400 7.13 -12.88 -31.15
CA PRO A 400 8.00 -13.90 -31.75
C PRO A 400 9.11 -13.26 -32.58
N PRO A 401 10.36 -13.79 -32.51
CA PRO A 401 11.53 -13.18 -33.17
C PRO A 401 11.31 -12.92 -34.66
N GLU A 402 10.65 -13.85 -35.35
CA GLU A 402 10.33 -13.75 -36.79
C GLU A 402 9.34 -12.60 -37.05
N GLU A 403 8.38 -12.39 -36.17
CA GLU A 403 7.44 -11.27 -36.25
C GLU A 403 8.13 -9.92 -36.02
N VAL A 404 9.09 -9.86 -35.09
CA VAL A 404 9.95 -8.69 -34.89
C VAL A 404 10.71 -8.36 -36.17
N GLY A 405 11.33 -9.36 -36.79
CA GLY A 405 12.03 -9.22 -38.07
C GLY A 405 11.10 -8.74 -39.18
N ARG A 406 9.92 -9.33 -39.32
CA ARG A 406 8.90 -8.93 -40.31
C ARG A 406 8.44 -7.48 -40.12
N ARG A 407 8.14 -7.08 -38.88
CA ARG A 407 7.73 -5.69 -38.54
C ARG A 407 8.86 -4.71 -38.81
N TYR A 408 10.11 -5.10 -38.56
CA TYR A 408 11.26 -4.26 -38.82
C TYR A 408 11.43 -4.04 -40.32
N ALA A 409 11.41 -5.10 -41.13
CA ALA A 409 11.56 -5.05 -42.57
C ALA A 409 10.45 -4.20 -43.22
N ALA A 410 9.21 -4.34 -42.78
CA ALA A 410 8.08 -3.58 -43.31
C ALA A 410 8.20 -2.06 -43.11
N ARG A 411 8.97 -1.62 -42.11
CA ARG A 411 9.20 -0.17 -41.83
C ARG A 411 10.56 0.34 -42.26
N ALA A 412 11.40 -0.53 -42.85
CA ALA A 412 12.77 -0.16 -43.21
C ALA A 412 12.83 1.03 -44.16
N ALA A 413 11.88 1.12 -45.11
CA ALA A 413 11.79 2.20 -46.07
C ALA A 413 11.29 3.53 -45.47
N GLU A 414 10.56 3.49 -44.36
CA GLU A 414 9.99 4.68 -43.69
C GLU A 414 10.98 5.27 -42.67
N ARG A 415 12.07 4.56 -42.36
CA ARG A 415 13.06 5.01 -41.38
C ARG A 415 14.03 5.99 -42.03
N GLY A 416 14.15 7.14 -41.43
CA GLY A 416 15.10 8.20 -41.88
C GLY A 416 16.57 7.75 -41.81
N PRO A 417 17.46 8.59 -42.33
CA PRO A 417 18.92 8.37 -42.31
C PRO A 417 19.41 8.05 -40.89
N GLY A 418 20.38 7.16 -40.78
CA GLY A 418 21.01 6.82 -39.51
C GLY A 418 20.39 5.63 -38.75
N HIS A 419 19.31 5.03 -39.25
CA HIS A 419 18.84 3.73 -38.77
C HIS A 419 19.45 2.58 -39.56
N PRO A 420 19.78 1.43 -38.91
CA PRO A 420 20.22 0.26 -39.67
C PRO A 420 19.21 -0.15 -40.73
N GLY A 421 19.68 -0.50 -41.91
CA GLY A 421 18.85 -0.96 -43.03
C GLY A 421 18.25 -2.35 -42.84
N ILE A 422 17.68 -2.88 -43.93
CA ILE A 422 17.05 -4.22 -43.93
C ILE A 422 18.08 -5.33 -43.57
N ASP A 423 19.37 -5.13 -43.85
CA ASP A 423 20.44 -6.06 -43.51
C ASP A 423 20.59 -6.31 -42.01
N TYR A 424 20.02 -5.46 -41.17
CA TYR A 424 19.97 -5.65 -39.71
C TYR A 424 18.99 -6.71 -39.25
N VAL A 425 18.02 -7.13 -40.09
CA VAL A 425 16.97 -8.05 -39.71
C VAL A 425 17.46 -9.37 -39.10
N PRO A 426 18.46 -10.06 -39.65
CA PRO A 426 18.96 -11.30 -39.05
C PRO A 426 19.56 -11.09 -37.66
N GLU A 427 20.34 -10.02 -37.46
CA GLU A 427 20.91 -9.66 -36.15
C GLU A 427 19.78 -9.34 -35.13
N LEU A 428 18.75 -8.64 -35.57
CA LEU A 428 17.59 -8.28 -34.73
C LEU A 428 16.76 -9.50 -34.31
N VAL A 429 16.54 -10.46 -35.20
CA VAL A 429 15.86 -11.71 -34.89
C VAL A 429 16.61 -12.49 -33.83
N GLU A 430 17.93 -12.60 -33.97
CA GLU A 430 18.79 -13.27 -32.98
C GLU A 430 18.82 -12.49 -31.65
N LEU A 431 18.83 -11.16 -31.70
CA LEU A 431 18.70 -10.31 -30.51
C LEU A 431 17.36 -10.57 -29.81
N ALA A 432 16.25 -10.66 -30.55
CA ALA A 432 14.93 -10.92 -29.97
C ALA A 432 14.82 -12.27 -29.25
N ARG A 433 15.58 -13.29 -29.67
CA ARG A 433 15.62 -14.62 -29.03
C ARG A 433 16.26 -14.59 -27.64
N ARG A 434 17.26 -13.74 -27.43
CA ARG A 434 18.07 -13.67 -26.19
C ARG A 434 17.75 -12.49 -25.29
N ALA A 435 16.98 -11.53 -25.78
CA ALA A 435 16.64 -10.34 -25.03
C ALA A 435 15.74 -10.66 -23.84
N ALA A 436 15.98 -9.96 -22.74
CA ALA A 436 15.25 -10.12 -21.49
C ALA A 436 14.98 -8.75 -20.83
N PRO A 437 14.02 -8.68 -19.92
CA PRO A 437 13.82 -7.50 -19.08
C PRO A 437 15.08 -7.12 -18.31
N THR A 438 15.09 -5.86 -17.79
CA THR A 438 16.25 -5.36 -17.03
C THR A 438 16.47 -6.08 -15.70
N GLY A 439 15.41 -6.62 -15.09
CA GLY A 439 15.46 -7.19 -13.74
C GLY A 439 15.73 -6.16 -12.63
N ARG A 440 15.55 -4.86 -12.93
CA ARG A 440 15.75 -3.75 -11.98
C ARG A 440 14.46 -3.23 -11.36
N ALA A 441 13.33 -3.74 -11.84
CA ALA A 441 12.00 -3.34 -11.38
C ALA A 441 11.03 -4.52 -11.51
N PRO A 442 9.88 -4.50 -10.86
CA PRO A 442 8.79 -5.41 -11.15
C PRO A 442 8.42 -5.34 -12.64
N VAL A 443 8.25 -6.51 -13.28
CA VAL A 443 8.06 -6.65 -14.73
C VAL A 443 6.67 -7.17 -15.05
N LEU A 444 5.97 -6.48 -15.97
CA LEU A 444 4.80 -7.02 -16.67
C LEU A 444 5.21 -7.41 -18.10
N ARG A 445 5.04 -8.68 -18.46
CA ARG A 445 5.27 -9.16 -19.84
C ARG A 445 4.03 -8.97 -20.69
N LEU A 446 4.19 -8.35 -21.86
CA LEU A 446 3.11 -8.12 -22.83
C LEU A 446 3.46 -8.71 -24.19
N ASP A 447 2.64 -9.67 -24.62
CA ASP A 447 2.62 -10.14 -26.00
C ASP A 447 1.97 -9.08 -26.89
N THR A 448 2.78 -8.40 -27.69
CA THR A 448 2.34 -7.30 -28.56
C THR A 448 1.75 -7.78 -29.90
N THR A 449 1.65 -9.08 -30.12
CA THR A 449 0.86 -9.64 -31.24
C THR A 449 -0.62 -9.59 -30.96
N ARG A 450 -1.00 -9.45 -29.68
CA ARG A 450 -2.39 -9.32 -29.21
C ARG A 450 -2.79 -7.87 -29.01
N SER A 451 -4.07 -7.64 -28.85
CA SER A 451 -4.60 -6.34 -28.42
C SER A 451 -4.15 -6.04 -26.98
N LEU A 452 -3.78 -4.78 -26.74
CA LEU A 452 -3.42 -4.32 -25.40
C LEU A 452 -4.67 -4.27 -24.50
N ASP A 453 -4.67 -5.05 -23.42
CA ASP A 453 -5.59 -4.81 -22.30
C ASP A 453 -5.08 -3.64 -21.47
N LEU A 454 -5.50 -2.45 -21.89
CA LEU A 454 -5.07 -1.20 -21.26
C LEU A 454 -5.52 -1.09 -19.81
N ALA A 455 -6.73 -1.56 -19.47
CA ALA A 455 -7.28 -1.47 -18.13
C ALA A 455 -6.46 -2.29 -17.13
N ARG A 456 -6.16 -3.55 -17.47
CA ARG A 456 -5.32 -4.45 -16.67
C ARG A 456 -3.89 -3.90 -16.53
N THR A 457 -3.29 -3.47 -17.64
CA THR A 457 -1.92 -2.95 -17.68
C THR A 457 -1.79 -1.68 -16.84
N LEU A 458 -2.75 -0.77 -16.93
CA LEU A 458 -2.79 0.46 -16.16
C LEU A 458 -2.97 0.20 -14.66
N ALA A 459 -3.88 -0.72 -14.30
CA ALA A 459 -4.08 -1.10 -12.90
C ALA A 459 -2.80 -1.68 -12.29
N TRP A 460 -2.09 -2.56 -13.02
CA TRP A 460 -0.80 -3.10 -12.59
C TRP A 460 0.26 -1.99 -12.42
N ALA A 461 0.42 -1.11 -13.41
CA ALA A 461 1.41 -0.04 -13.33
C ALA A 461 1.15 0.92 -12.16
N ARG A 462 -0.10 1.30 -11.93
CA ARG A 462 -0.49 2.16 -10.80
C ARG A 462 -0.19 1.51 -9.46
N ARG A 463 -0.53 0.23 -9.26
CA ARG A 463 -0.20 -0.50 -8.03
C ARG A 463 1.31 -0.57 -7.79
N THR A 464 2.07 -0.97 -8.79
CA THR A 464 3.54 -1.11 -8.71
C THR A 464 4.21 0.24 -8.39
N LEU A 465 3.82 1.31 -9.08
CA LEU A 465 4.41 2.64 -8.92
C LEU A 465 3.92 3.37 -7.65
N ALA A 466 2.86 2.89 -7.02
CA ALA A 466 2.45 3.32 -5.69
C ALA A 466 3.14 2.54 -4.56
N GLY A 467 4.12 1.69 -4.88
CA GLY A 467 4.83 0.86 -3.90
C GLY A 467 4.12 -0.46 -3.56
N GLY A 468 3.11 -0.88 -4.33
CA GLY A 468 2.48 -2.20 -4.23
C GLY A 468 3.33 -3.29 -4.89
N LEU A 469 3.38 -4.50 -4.32
CA LEU A 469 3.95 -5.66 -5.01
C LEU A 469 3.09 -6.03 -6.24
N PRO A 470 3.68 -6.42 -7.37
CA PRO A 470 2.91 -7.00 -8.46
C PRO A 470 2.34 -8.34 -8.01
N GLU A 471 1.07 -8.59 -8.31
CA GLU A 471 0.58 -9.97 -8.33
C GLU A 471 1.46 -10.77 -9.31
N SER A 472 1.95 -11.93 -8.88
CA SER A 472 2.62 -12.87 -9.77
C SER A 472 1.69 -13.14 -10.96
N ALA A 473 2.18 -12.85 -12.15
CA ALA A 473 1.48 -13.03 -13.39
C ALA A 473 1.27 -14.52 -13.71
#